data_54d7a781aa8aafcc3400dc677148fd0b
#
_entry.id   54d7a781aa8aafcc3400dc677148fd0b
#
_cell.length_a   1.000
_cell.length_b   1.000
_cell.length_c   1.000
_cell.angle_alpha   90.00
_cell.angle_beta   90.00
_cell.angle_gamma   90.00
#
_symmetry.space_group_name_H-M   'P 1'
#
loop_
_entity.id
_entity.type
_entity.pdbx_description
1 polymer ?
#
loop_
_entity_poly.entity_id
_entity_poly.type
_entity_poly.pdbx_seq_one_letter_code
_entity_poly.pdbx_strand_id
1 'polypeptide(L)'
;MPTDHNPNTLLLQETAKLFDLVDIVLCAYLYKVCNNVLFEDMLGTDFVNFLNNRPTSTPVAVRPKQKNRVCHLLHVVSEKLVKPALAKPWISSMLSTCNISADYYCKHRNETVRNISNKVNKDFVSDLNHALRLAEME
;
A
#
# COMPACT_ATOMS: atom_id res chain seq x y z
N MET A 1 17.01 -18.81 -4.72
CA MET A 1 16.52 -17.44 -4.77
C MET A 1 17.67 -16.46 -4.62
N PRO A 2 17.82 -15.56 -5.56
CA PRO A 2 18.91 -14.59 -5.45
C PRO A 2 18.72 -13.72 -4.21
N THR A 3 19.77 -13.52 -3.46
CA THR A 3 19.77 -12.62 -2.33
C THR A 3 19.78 -11.20 -2.85
N ASP A 4 18.84 -10.39 -2.39
CA ASP A 4 18.83 -8.97 -2.72
C ASP A 4 19.93 -8.28 -1.92
N HIS A 5 20.92 -7.77 -2.61
CA HIS A 5 22.05 -7.05 -2.01
C HIS A 5 21.89 -5.53 -2.11
N ASN A 6 20.72 -5.05 -2.53
CA ASN A 6 20.46 -3.62 -2.60
C ASN A 6 20.49 -3.01 -1.19
N PRO A 7 21.40 -2.03 -0.92
CA PRO A 7 21.46 -1.40 0.40
C PRO A 7 20.15 -0.76 0.85
N ASN A 8 19.35 -0.26 -0.09
CA ASN A 8 18.05 0.35 0.23
C ASN A 8 17.04 -0.69 0.73
N THR A 9 17.08 -1.91 0.19
CA THR A 9 16.22 -3.00 0.65
C THR A 9 16.60 -3.42 2.07
N LEU A 10 17.90 -3.53 2.35
CA LEU A 10 18.37 -3.84 3.69
C LEU A 10 18.00 -2.75 4.70
N LEU A 11 18.12 -1.49 4.30
CA LEU A 11 17.73 -0.37 5.15
C LEU A 11 16.24 -0.39 5.43
N LEU A 12 15.40 -0.70 4.44
CA LEU A 12 13.97 -0.84 4.62
C LEU A 12 13.65 -1.91 5.65
N GLN A 13 14.25 -3.10 5.53
CA GLN A 13 14.02 -4.22 6.43
C GLN A 13 14.46 -3.89 7.86
N GLU A 14 15.62 -3.30 8.04
CA GLU A 14 16.13 -2.94 9.36
C GLU A 14 15.28 -1.83 9.99
N THR A 15 14.87 -0.84 9.22
CA THR A 15 14.00 0.23 9.71
C THR A 15 12.65 -0.33 10.15
N ALA A 16 12.07 -1.25 9.37
CA ALA A 16 10.77 -1.85 9.67
C ALA A 16 10.76 -2.64 10.97
N LYS A 17 11.90 -3.17 11.39
CA LYS A 17 12.03 -3.87 12.68
C LYS A 17 11.97 -2.94 13.87
N LEU A 18 12.39 -1.69 13.71
CA LEU A 18 12.55 -0.72 14.80
C LEU A 18 11.48 0.36 14.82
N PHE A 19 10.96 0.73 13.65
CA PHE A 19 10.05 1.86 13.50
C PHE A 19 8.91 1.53 12.54
N ASP A 20 7.78 2.22 12.70
CA ASP A 20 6.71 2.14 11.72
C ASP A 20 7.12 2.89 10.45
N LEU A 21 6.86 2.27 9.30
CA LEU A 21 7.03 2.89 7.98
C LEU A 21 5.78 3.69 7.61
N VAL A 22 4.62 3.15 7.97
CA VAL A 22 3.31 3.80 7.78
C VAL A 22 2.68 3.94 9.16
N ASP A 23 2.24 5.15 9.49
CA ASP A 23 1.62 5.45 10.78
C ASP A 23 0.45 4.51 11.06
N ILE A 24 0.35 4.03 12.29
CA ILE A 24 -0.68 3.05 12.66
C ILE A 24 -2.10 3.62 12.57
N VAL A 25 -2.27 4.91 12.85
CA VAL A 25 -3.58 5.56 12.72
C VAL A 25 -4.01 5.59 11.26
N LEU A 26 -3.09 5.93 10.36
CA LEU A 26 -3.34 5.88 8.92
C LEU A 26 -3.69 4.46 8.48
N CYS A 27 -2.94 3.46 8.94
CA CYS A 27 -3.24 2.05 8.63
C CYS A 27 -4.66 1.68 9.05
N ALA A 28 -5.12 2.11 10.22
CA ALA A 28 -6.46 1.78 10.72
C ALA A 28 -7.56 2.34 9.83
N TYR A 29 -7.42 3.59 9.38
CA TYR A 29 -8.39 4.18 8.46
C TYR A 29 -8.34 3.54 7.08
N LEU A 30 -7.14 3.26 6.58
CA LEU A 30 -6.96 2.60 5.27
C LEU A 30 -7.53 1.18 5.28
N TYR A 31 -7.41 0.46 6.40
CA TYR A 31 -7.96 -0.88 6.52
C TYR A 31 -9.46 -0.91 6.22
N LYS A 32 -10.19 0.05 6.74
CA LYS A 32 -11.64 0.16 6.51
C LYS A 32 -11.98 0.39 5.04
N VAL A 33 -11.12 1.11 4.32
CA VAL A 33 -11.32 1.39 2.90
C VAL A 33 -10.94 0.19 2.03
N CYS A 34 -9.91 -0.54 2.41
CA CYS A 34 -9.25 -1.52 1.54
C CYS A 34 -9.65 -2.97 1.79
N ASN A 35 -9.98 -3.34 3.04
CA ASN A 35 -10.28 -4.73 3.36
C ASN A 35 -11.57 -5.19 2.67
N ASN A 36 -11.53 -6.34 2.03
CA ASN A 36 -12.66 -6.88 1.25
C ASN A 36 -13.07 -5.99 0.07
N VAL A 37 -12.29 -4.99 -0.28
CA VAL A 37 -12.52 -4.10 -1.42
C VAL A 37 -11.38 -4.26 -2.42
N LEU A 38 -10.16 -3.92 -2.02
CA LEU A 38 -8.95 -4.11 -2.85
C LEU A 38 -8.29 -5.45 -2.59
N PHE A 39 -8.34 -5.91 -1.35
CA PHE A 39 -7.70 -7.14 -0.91
C PHE A 39 -8.74 -8.11 -0.38
N GLU A 40 -8.46 -9.42 -0.50
CA GLU A 40 -9.26 -10.42 0.18
C GLU A 40 -9.22 -10.17 1.69
N ASP A 41 -10.27 -10.59 2.39
CA ASP A 41 -10.42 -10.35 3.82
C ASP A 41 -9.15 -10.75 4.58
N MET A 42 -8.67 -9.85 5.44
CA MET A 42 -7.52 -10.09 6.30
C MET A 42 -7.72 -9.42 7.65
N LEU A 43 -6.97 -9.89 8.65
CA LEU A 43 -6.97 -9.26 9.97
C LEU A 43 -6.37 -7.85 9.88
N GLY A 44 -6.87 -6.94 10.73
CA GLY A 44 -6.31 -5.59 10.81
C GLY A 44 -4.83 -5.58 11.14
N THR A 45 -4.38 -6.49 12.02
CA THR A 45 -2.97 -6.63 12.35
C THR A 45 -2.14 -7.06 11.15
N ASP A 46 -2.68 -7.92 10.29
CA ASP A 46 -2.01 -8.32 9.05
C ASP A 46 -1.89 -7.14 8.08
N PHE A 47 -2.93 -6.31 7.99
CA PHE A 47 -2.89 -5.13 7.14
C PHE A 47 -1.82 -4.14 7.60
N VAL A 48 -1.72 -3.89 8.90
CA VAL A 48 -0.67 -3.04 9.49
C VAL A 48 0.71 -3.62 9.18
N ASN A 49 0.88 -4.92 9.37
CA ASN A 49 2.15 -5.59 9.09
C ASN A 49 2.51 -5.53 7.60
N PHE A 50 1.52 -5.73 6.73
CA PHE A 50 1.71 -5.61 5.27
C PHE A 50 2.26 -4.24 4.89
N LEU A 51 1.59 -3.16 5.30
CA LEU A 51 2.03 -1.80 4.96
C LEU A 51 3.37 -1.43 5.58
N ASN A 52 3.72 -2.06 6.69
CA ASN A 52 4.99 -1.82 7.38
C ASN A 52 6.10 -2.77 6.97
N ASN A 53 5.90 -3.54 5.90
CA ASN A 53 6.88 -4.48 5.37
C ASN A 53 7.31 -5.52 6.41
N ARG A 54 6.34 -6.03 7.17
CA ARG A 54 6.53 -7.07 8.20
C ARG A 54 5.75 -8.33 7.81
N PRO A 55 6.15 -9.51 8.32
CA PRO A 55 5.43 -10.74 8.01
C PRO A 55 3.96 -10.69 8.42
N THR A 56 3.10 -11.30 7.60
CA THR A 56 1.67 -11.45 7.87
C THR A 56 1.36 -12.91 8.20
N SER A 57 0.26 -13.15 8.92
CA SER A 57 -0.16 -14.52 9.28
C SER A 57 -0.71 -15.27 8.06
N THR A 58 -1.24 -14.55 7.08
CA THR A 58 -1.72 -15.11 5.81
C THR A 58 -1.18 -14.28 4.65
N PRO A 59 -1.03 -14.89 3.45
CA PRO A 59 -0.59 -14.13 2.27
C PRO A 59 -1.56 -13.01 1.93
N VAL A 60 -1.03 -11.86 1.50
CA VAL A 60 -1.84 -10.76 1.00
C VAL A 60 -2.32 -11.12 -0.41
N ALA A 61 -3.60 -11.00 -0.66
CA ALA A 61 -4.19 -11.32 -1.95
C ALA A 61 -5.01 -10.15 -2.49
N VAL A 62 -4.64 -9.67 -3.67
CA VAL A 62 -5.39 -8.62 -4.37
C VAL A 62 -6.64 -9.24 -4.98
N ARG A 63 -7.80 -8.60 -4.77
CA ARG A 63 -9.06 -9.08 -5.35
C ARG A 63 -9.07 -8.89 -6.87
N PRO A 64 -9.83 -9.73 -7.59
CA PRO A 64 -9.95 -9.60 -9.05
C PRO A 64 -10.37 -8.19 -9.45
N LYS A 65 -9.76 -7.67 -10.51
CA LYS A 65 -10.06 -6.35 -11.10
C LYS A 65 -9.68 -5.15 -10.24
N GLN A 66 -8.95 -5.36 -9.12
CA GLN A 66 -8.59 -4.27 -8.22
C GLN A 66 -7.14 -3.79 -8.39
N LYS A 67 -6.39 -4.39 -9.29
CA LYS A 67 -4.94 -4.11 -9.43
C LYS A 67 -4.63 -2.63 -9.65
N ASN A 68 -5.39 -1.94 -10.49
CA ASN A 68 -5.16 -0.52 -10.77
C ASN A 68 -5.38 0.35 -9.53
N ARG A 69 -6.42 0.05 -8.76
CA ARG A 69 -6.70 0.77 -7.52
C ARG A 69 -5.65 0.48 -6.45
N VAL A 70 -5.13 -0.74 -6.40
CA VAL A 70 -4.00 -1.07 -5.52
C VAL A 70 -2.78 -0.23 -5.91
N CYS A 71 -2.48 -0.10 -7.20
CA CYS A 71 -1.38 0.76 -7.66
C CYS A 71 -1.55 2.21 -7.20
N HIS A 72 -2.77 2.74 -7.30
CA HIS A 72 -3.07 4.08 -6.82
C HIS A 72 -2.88 4.20 -5.30
N LEU A 73 -3.39 3.23 -4.55
CA LEU A 73 -3.23 3.17 -3.10
C LEU A 73 -1.74 3.23 -2.73
N LEU A 74 -0.93 2.37 -3.33
CA LEU A 74 0.51 2.30 -3.03
C LEU A 74 1.21 3.62 -3.36
N HIS A 75 0.85 4.24 -4.47
CA HIS A 75 1.40 5.54 -4.85
C HIS A 75 1.08 6.60 -3.79
N VAL A 76 -0.17 6.69 -3.38
CA VAL A 76 -0.62 7.67 -2.38
C VAL A 76 0.06 7.42 -1.02
N VAL A 77 0.11 6.16 -0.57
CA VAL A 77 0.73 5.82 0.71
C VAL A 77 2.23 6.09 0.68
N SER A 78 2.89 5.88 -0.47
CA SER A 78 4.33 6.15 -0.61
C SER A 78 4.68 7.62 -0.31
N GLU A 79 3.73 8.52 -0.54
CA GLU A 79 3.91 9.94 -0.26
C GLU A 79 3.64 10.30 1.21
N LYS A 80 3.16 9.34 2.00
CA LYS A 80 2.80 9.52 3.40
C LYS A 80 3.69 8.73 4.37
N LEU A 81 4.79 8.15 3.88
CA LEU A 81 5.68 7.36 4.74
C LEU A 81 6.30 8.23 5.82
N VAL A 82 6.46 7.63 7.01
CA VAL A 82 7.15 8.28 8.14
C VAL A 82 8.58 8.67 7.75
N LYS A 83 9.23 7.84 6.91
CA LYS A 83 10.56 8.11 6.35
C LYS A 83 10.47 8.18 4.84
N PRO A 84 10.26 9.39 4.26
CA PRO A 84 10.06 9.55 2.81
C PRO A 84 11.19 9.00 1.95
N ALA A 85 12.42 9.00 2.47
CA ALA A 85 13.59 8.48 1.73
C ALA A 85 13.46 6.99 1.39
N LEU A 86 12.58 6.25 2.07
CA LEU A 86 12.37 4.82 1.85
C LEU A 86 11.23 4.52 0.85
N ALA A 87 10.68 5.54 0.18
CA ALA A 87 9.53 5.36 -0.72
C ALA A 87 9.81 4.36 -1.84
N LYS A 88 10.95 4.48 -2.53
CA LYS A 88 11.27 3.57 -3.65
C LYS A 88 11.41 2.11 -3.22
N PRO A 89 12.23 1.77 -2.21
CA PRO A 89 12.30 0.38 -1.77
C PRO A 89 10.99 -0.11 -1.17
N TRP A 90 10.20 0.76 -0.53
CA TRP A 90 8.89 0.40 0.00
C TRP A 90 7.93 0.00 -1.13
N ILE A 91 7.83 0.83 -2.19
CA ILE A 91 7.00 0.51 -3.36
C ILE A 91 7.42 -0.84 -3.95
N SER A 92 8.71 -1.04 -4.15
CA SER A 92 9.24 -2.28 -4.71
C SER A 92 8.82 -3.50 -3.89
N SER A 93 8.90 -3.40 -2.57
CA SER A 93 8.49 -4.46 -1.65
C SER A 93 6.99 -4.72 -1.70
N MET A 94 6.18 -3.66 -1.71
CA MET A 94 4.72 -3.78 -1.78
C MET A 94 4.28 -4.42 -3.10
N LEU A 95 4.88 -4.02 -4.21
CA LEU A 95 4.56 -4.60 -5.52
C LEU A 95 4.89 -6.10 -5.56
N SER A 96 6.03 -6.48 -5.00
CA SER A 96 6.41 -7.89 -4.90
C SER A 96 5.39 -8.68 -4.10
N THR A 97 4.98 -8.15 -2.95
CA THR A 97 3.98 -8.80 -2.09
C THR A 97 2.62 -8.93 -2.80
N CYS A 98 2.23 -7.94 -3.58
CA CYS A 98 0.96 -7.94 -4.31
C CYS A 98 1.03 -8.66 -5.66
N ASN A 99 2.20 -9.15 -6.04
CA ASN A 99 2.43 -9.81 -7.33
C ASN A 99 2.09 -8.88 -8.51
N ILE A 100 2.52 -7.63 -8.42
CA ILE A 100 2.36 -6.61 -9.45
C ILE A 100 3.75 -6.23 -9.96
N SER A 101 3.95 -6.22 -11.28
CA SER A 101 5.23 -5.82 -11.85
C SER A 101 5.45 -4.31 -11.73
N ALA A 102 6.72 -3.90 -11.67
CA ALA A 102 7.07 -2.48 -11.66
C ALA A 102 6.60 -1.78 -12.93
N ASP A 103 6.67 -2.46 -14.06
CA ASP A 103 6.20 -1.93 -15.35
C ASP A 103 4.70 -1.65 -15.33
N TYR A 104 3.91 -2.61 -14.82
CA TYR A 104 2.46 -2.44 -14.67
C TYR A 104 2.15 -1.24 -13.78
N TYR A 105 2.83 -1.14 -12.64
CA TYR A 105 2.64 -0.03 -11.71
C TYR A 105 2.93 1.32 -12.37
N CYS A 106 4.04 1.44 -13.07
CA CYS A 106 4.40 2.69 -13.75
C CYS A 106 3.36 3.11 -14.79
N LYS A 107 2.79 2.13 -15.50
CA LYS A 107 1.77 2.40 -16.54
C LYS A 107 0.40 2.72 -15.95
N HIS A 108 0.03 2.14 -14.82
CA HIS A 108 -1.37 2.16 -14.33
C HIS A 108 -1.59 2.86 -13.00
N ARG A 109 -0.55 3.36 -12.34
CA ARG A 109 -0.70 3.99 -11.01
C ARG A 109 -1.65 5.20 -11.00
N ASN A 110 -1.83 5.87 -12.14
CA ASN A 110 -2.72 7.03 -12.27
C ASN A 110 -4.04 6.70 -12.97
N GLU A 111 -4.25 5.45 -13.35
CA GLU A 111 -5.42 5.00 -14.11
C GLU A 111 -6.72 5.26 -13.37
N THR A 112 -6.74 5.00 -12.06
CA THR A 112 -7.92 5.20 -11.21
C THR A 112 -8.37 6.65 -11.22
N VAL A 113 -7.44 7.59 -11.18
CA VAL A 113 -7.74 9.03 -11.20
C VAL A 113 -8.12 9.49 -12.62
N ARG A 114 -7.45 8.98 -13.65
CA ARG A 114 -7.79 9.28 -15.04
C ARG A 114 -9.21 8.85 -15.39
N ASN A 115 -9.65 7.71 -14.85
CA ASN A 115 -10.98 7.16 -15.10
C ASN A 115 -11.94 7.44 -13.95
N ILE A 116 -11.90 8.65 -13.41
CA ILE A 116 -12.69 9.04 -12.23
C ILE A 116 -14.19 9.10 -12.54
N SER A 117 -14.59 9.11 -13.81
CA SER A 117 -15.99 9.00 -14.20
C SER A 117 -16.58 7.62 -13.90
N ASN A 118 -15.73 6.60 -13.81
CA ASN A 118 -16.15 5.27 -13.35
C ASN A 118 -16.55 5.36 -11.87
N LYS A 119 -17.77 4.90 -11.54
CA LYS A 119 -18.30 5.04 -10.19
C LYS A 119 -17.43 4.33 -9.13
N VAL A 120 -16.93 3.14 -9.44
CA VAL A 120 -16.09 2.38 -8.50
C VAL A 120 -14.81 3.14 -8.19
N ASN A 121 -14.18 3.72 -9.22
CA ASN A 121 -12.98 4.54 -9.04
C ASN A 121 -13.28 5.80 -8.23
N LYS A 122 -14.36 6.48 -8.56
CA LYS A 122 -14.78 7.70 -7.87
C LYS A 122 -15.03 7.44 -6.38
N ASP A 123 -15.78 6.39 -6.07
CA ASP A 123 -16.09 6.03 -4.69
C ASP A 123 -14.82 5.67 -3.93
N PHE A 124 -13.93 4.89 -4.54
CA PHE A 124 -12.67 4.51 -3.90
C PHE A 124 -11.79 5.74 -3.62
N VAL A 125 -11.61 6.62 -4.59
CA VAL A 125 -10.79 7.84 -4.42
C VAL A 125 -11.39 8.72 -3.32
N SER A 126 -12.70 8.86 -3.29
CA SER A 126 -13.41 9.63 -2.25
C SER A 126 -13.16 9.03 -0.87
N ASP A 127 -13.33 7.71 -0.73
CA ASP A 127 -13.13 7.02 0.55
C ASP A 127 -11.67 7.10 1.00
N LEU A 128 -10.74 6.94 0.07
CA LEU A 128 -9.31 7.05 0.35
C LEU A 128 -8.94 8.46 0.84
N ASN A 129 -9.38 9.48 0.13
CA ASN A 129 -9.11 10.87 0.51
C ASN A 129 -9.71 11.21 1.88
N HIS A 130 -10.90 10.67 2.18
CA HIS A 130 -11.52 10.85 3.48
C HIS A 130 -10.69 10.20 4.58
N ALA A 131 -10.20 8.98 4.36
CA ALA A 131 -9.34 8.28 5.31
C ALA A 131 -8.04 9.05 5.57
N LEU A 132 -7.43 9.59 4.53
CA LEU A 132 -6.21 10.41 4.67
C LEU A 132 -6.46 11.65 5.53
N ARG A 133 -7.58 12.33 5.30
CA ARG A 133 -7.94 13.51 6.10
C ARG A 133 -8.18 13.16 7.56
N LEU A 134 -8.90 12.07 7.83
CA LEU A 134 -9.17 11.64 9.20
C LEU A 134 -7.87 11.31 9.94
N ALA A 135 -6.94 10.65 9.27
CA ALA A 135 -5.64 10.32 9.86
C ALA A 135 -4.84 11.58 10.21
N GLU A 136 -4.90 12.60 9.37
CA GLU A 136 -4.19 13.87 9.60
C GLU A 136 -4.77 14.66 10.77
N MET A 137 -6.03 14.42 11.12
CA MET A 137 -6.73 15.10 12.22
C MET A 137 -6.43 14.51 13.60
N GLU A 138 -5.82 13.35 13.65
CA GLU A 138 -5.52 12.66 14.91
C GLU A 138 -4.26 13.20 15.62
#